data_a90f749d040e57dbfc95952408a7b11c
#
_entry.id   a90f749d040e57dbfc95952408a7b11c
#
_cell.length_a   1.000
_cell.length_b   1.000
_cell.length_c   1.000
_cell.angle_alpha   90.00
_cell.angle_beta   90.00
_cell.angle_gamma   90.00
#
_symmetry.space_group_name_H-M   'P 1'
#
loop_
_entity.id
_entity.type
_entity.pdbx_description
1 polymer ?
#
loop_
_entity_poly.entity_id
_entity_poly.type
_entity_poly.pdbx_seq_one_letter_code
_entity_poly.pdbx_strand_id
1 'polypeptide(L)'
;LSVSLAIAAAGIPTQYLIALYLARPAPGSTFADSIAAFEYSYPNAHITAMTLASWVLVTLARAHHRSTMVAAGTVLGYAAVAVTAVSQWYMGLAALSDLIGGFLLGAAFANLALRVGGIDAILTSWVNRRLSRASSEKRAAVIYNPTKFDDLSLLRRRVAAEVRAAGWLPTVWLETTPDDPGRSMAHRALEAGVDLVMVAGGDGTVRAVSSELAGTEMPMALIPAGTGNLLARNLSVPLDTDAAIRLALHGRLQAIDMVTCTFDDGQERFVVMAGMGLDAQIMESTDSGLKKVIRSGAYAVAAVQNAVPDPFTATITLDDAPPVHRRMVMALMGNVGTITGGMTLFPRATPSDGLVDLLLASPGKVVDWARLGAQILTRQEMEGFTLTRARKVLIE
;
A
#
# COMPACT_ATOMS: atom_id res chain seq x y z
N LEU A 1 13.00 9.43 5.09
CA LEU A 1 12.94 10.79 5.66
C LEU A 1 14.34 11.39 5.85
N SER A 2 15.31 10.68 6.46
CA SER A 2 16.68 11.18 6.68
C SER A 2 17.42 11.55 5.37
N VAL A 3 17.31 10.72 4.34
CA VAL A 3 17.90 10.99 3.02
C VAL A 3 17.25 12.22 2.37
N SER A 4 15.93 12.36 2.46
CA SER A 4 15.21 13.52 1.92
C SER A 4 15.62 14.82 2.61
N LEU A 5 15.78 14.80 3.94
CA LEU A 5 16.28 15.95 4.69
C LEU A 5 17.71 16.31 4.34
N ALA A 6 18.59 15.33 4.13
CA ALA A 6 19.96 15.55 3.72
C ALA A 6 20.04 16.21 2.32
N ILE A 7 19.20 15.75 1.38
CA ILE A 7 19.13 16.35 0.03
C ILE A 7 18.58 17.78 0.10
N ALA A 8 17.54 18.03 0.89
CA ALA A 8 17.03 19.39 1.07
C ALA A 8 18.11 20.31 1.69
N ALA A 9 18.81 19.82 2.72
CA ALA A 9 19.90 20.58 3.36
C ALA A 9 21.07 20.86 2.42
N ALA A 10 21.36 19.98 1.45
CA ALA A 10 22.39 20.19 0.43
C ALA A 10 22.11 21.39 -0.49
N GLY A 11 20.86 21.85 -0.56
CA GLY A 11 20.49 23.07 -1.30
C GLY A 11 21.20 24.34 -0.80
N ILE A 12 21.48 24.43 0.51
CA ILE A 12 22.15 25.60 1.09
C ILE A 12 23.62 25.70 0.66
N PRO A 13 24.49 24.67 0.86
CA PRO A 13 25.87 24.73 0.38
C PRO A 13 25.96 24.86 -1.16
N THR A 14 25.01 24.23 -1.89
CA THR A 14 24.97 24.39 -3.35
C THR A 14 24.68 25.83 -3.76
N GLN A 15 23.75 26.50 -3.09
CA GLN A 15 23.49 27.94 -3.29
C GLN A 15 24.77 28.77 -3.09
N TYR A 16 25.49 28.48 -1.99
CA TYR A 16 26.75 29.19 -1.69
C TYR A 16 27.81 28.95 -2.77
N LEU A 17 28.00 27.73 -3.26
CA LEU A 17 28.95 27.43 -4.33
C LEU A 17 28.57 28.12 -5.64
N ILE A 18 27.28 28.17 -5.99
CA ILE A 18 26.81 28.90 -7.17
C ILE A 18 27.08 30.41 -7.01
N ALA A 19 26.83 30.96 -5.84
CA ALA A 19 27.07 32.37 -5.54
C ALA A 19 28.56 32.72 -5.70
N LEU A 20 29.46 31.90 -5.17
CA LEU A 20 30.90 32.03 -5.35
C LEU A 20 31.34 31.92 -6.81
N TYR A 21 30.78 30.98 -7.57
CA TYR A 21 31.13 30.75 -8.96
C TYR A 21 30.70 31.91 -9.87
N LEU A 22 29.46 32.39 -9.67
CA LEU A 22 28.93 33.51 -10.49
C LEU A 22 29.41 34.87 -10.04
N ALA A 23 29.83 34.97 -8.78
CA ALA A 23 30.44 36.19 -8.18
C ALA A 23 29.66 37.48 -8.49
N ARG A 24 28.33 37.42 -8.56
CA ARG A 24 27.50 38.59 -8.90
C ARG A 24 27.39 39.51 -7.69
N PRO A 25 27.88 40.76 -7.78
CA PRO A 25 27.85 41.69 -6.66
C PRO A 25 26.43 42.03 -6.26
N ALA A 26 26.18 42.22 -4.96
CA ALA A 26 24.91 42.68 -4.46
C ALA A 26 24.59 44.10 -4.98
N PRO A 27 23.30 44.42 -5.23
CA PRO A 27 22.91 45.80 -5.53
C PRO A 27 23.30 46.72 -4.38
N GLY A 28 23.67 47.99 -4.70
CA GLY A 28 24.01 48.99 -3.68
C GLY A 28 22.79 49.30 -2.80
N SER A 29 22.83 48.92 -1.53
CA SER A 29 21.77 49.18 -0.55
C SER A 29 22.13 50.39 0.30
N THR A 30 21.15 51.24 0.58
CA THR A 30 21.28 52.34 1.57
C THR A 30 21.41 51.83 3.01
N PHE A 31 21.16 50.53 3.25
CA PHE A 31 21.23 49.85 4.55
C PHE A 31 22.45 48.93 4.70
N ALA A 32 23.39 48.97 3.72
CA ALA A 32 24.51 48.04 3.66
C ALA A 32 25.41 48.08 4.93
N ASP A 33 25.55 49.23 5.54
CA ASP A 33 26.38 49.38 6.76
C ASP A 33 25.74 48.86 8.04
N SER A 34 24.44 48.59 8.02
CA SER A 34 23.68 48.16 9.21
C SER A 34 23.28 46.70 9.18
N ILE A 35 23.42 46.01 8.05
CA ILE A 35 23.03 44.61 7.86
C ILE A 35 24.21 43.84 7.29
N ALA A 36 24.57 42.69 7.87
CA ALA A 36 25.58 41.80 7.30
C ALA A 36 25.07 41.26 5.97
N ALA A 37 25.43 41.93 4.87
CA ALA A 37 25.11 41.53 3.52
C ALA A 37 26.05 40.41 3.07
N PHE A 38 25.54 39.42 2.39
CA PHE A 38 26.36 38.45 1.67
C PHE A 38 27.09 39.19 0.52
N GLU A 39 28.34 38.82 0.29
CA GLU A 39 29.19 39.44 -0.73
C GLU A 39 28.60 39.29 -2.14
N TYR A 40 27.86 38.23 -2.37
CA TYR A 40 27.20 37.89 -3.65
C TYR A 40 25.69 37.75 -3.50
N SER A 41 24.93 38.29 -4.46
CA SER A 41 23.47 38.37 -4.39
C SER A 41 22.75 37.18 -5.05
N TYR A 42 23.37 36.50 -6.02
CA TYR A 42 22.72 35.49 -6.83
C TYR A 42 23.31 34.08 -6.62
N PRO A 43 22.48 33.03 -6.42
CA PRO A 43 21.04 33.08 -6.08
C PRO A 43 20.83 33.56 -4.65
N ASN A 44 19.69 34.22 -4.35
CA ASN A 44 19.47 34.77 -3.01
C ASN A 44 19.37 33.70 -1.93
N ALA A 45 20.28 33.74 -0.95
CA ALA A 45 20.39 32.71 0.11
C ALA A 45 19.18 32.67 1.01
N HIS A 46 18.59 33.82 1.38
CA HIS A 46 17.41 33.87 2.27
C HIS A 46 16.20 33.28 1.62
N ILE A 47 15.98 33.53 0.33
CA ILE A 47 14.85 32.94 -0.43
C ILE A 47 15.05 31.44 -0.62
N THR A 48 16.28 31.00 -0.93
CA THR A 48 16.56 29.55 -1.03
C THR A 48 16.27 28.84 0.29
N ALA A 49 16.79 29.37 1.42
CA ALA A 49 16.57 28.78 2.74
C ALA A 49 15.09 28.80 3.16
N MET A 50 14.37 29.91 2.95
CA MET A 50 12.97 30.04 3.30
C MET A 50 12.09 29.10 2.47
N THR A 51 12.39 28.92 1.18
CA THR A 51 11.71 27.98 0.29
C THR A 51 11.91 26.54 0.79
N LEU A 52 13.13 26.14 1.07
CA LEU A 52 13.45 24.80 1.59
C LEU A 52 12.77 24.55 2.95
N ALA A 53 12.85 25.49 3.88
CA ALA A 53 12.22 25.36 5.20
C ALA A 53 10.69 25.20 5.09
N SER A 54 10.03 26.02 4.27
CA SER A 54 8.60 25.95 4.04
C SER A 54 8.18 24.58 3.47
N TRP A 55 8.95 24.03 2.55
CA TRP A 55 8.67 22.71 1.97
C TRP A 55 8.90 21.57 2.94
N VAL A 56 9.95 21.65 3.76
CA VAL A 56 10.20 20.65 4.83
C VAL A 56 9.03 20.62 5.81
N LEU A 57 8.57 21.78 6.27
CA LEU A 57 7.44 21.88 7.21
C LEU A 57 6.14 21.30 6.63
N VAL A 58 5.82 21.63 5.37
CA VAL A 58 4.65 21.09 4.67
C VAL A 58 4.77 19.57 4.50
N THR A 59 5.95 19.05 4.20
CA THR A 59 6.20 17.62 4.05
C THR A 59 6.04 16.88 5.37
N LEU A 60 6.56 17.44 6.47
CA LEU A 60 6.37 16.90 7.82
C LEU A 60 4.89 16.89 8.24
N ALA A 61 4.15 17.97 7.97
CA ALA A 61 2.72 18.04 8.23
C ALA A 61 1.93 16.98 7.45
N ARG A 62 2.34 16.68 6.21
CA ARG A 62 1.78 15.59 5.40
C ARG A 62 2.09 14.21 5.95
N ALA A 63 3.34 13.97 6.37
CA ALA A 63 3.75 12.70 6.96
C ALA A 63 2.96 12.37 8.24
N HIS A 64 2.47 13.38 8.96
CA HIS A 64 1.66 13.22 10.17
C HIS A 64 0.14 13.27 9.91
N HIS A 65 -0.30 13.16 8.64
CA HIS A 65 -1.72 13.11 8.24
C HIS A 65 -2.62 14.25 8.75
N ARG A 66 -2.07 15.44 8.99
CA ARG A 66 -2.81 16.62 9.45
C ARG A 66 -3.19 17.54 8.28
N SER A 67 -4.30 17.25 7.60
CA SER A 67 -4.75 17.96 6.40
C SER A 67 -4.90 19.49 6.59
N THR A 68 -5.41 19.93 7.75
CA THR A 68 -5.54 21.35 8.08
C THR A 68 -4.17 22.03 8.23
N MET A 69 -3.19 21.35 8.84
CA MET A 69 -1.82 21.86 8.96
C MET A 69 -1.10 21.92 7.61
N VAL A 70 -1.40 21.01 6.69
CA VAL A 70 -0.83 21.06 5.33
C VAL A 70 -1.31 22.29 4.57
N ALA A 71 -2.61 22.57 4.60
CA ALA A 71 -3.16 23.75 3.94
C ALA A 71 -2.63 25.05 4.56
N ALA A 72 -2.69 25.15 5.89
CA ALA A 72 -2.16 26.30 6.61
C ALA A 72 -0.64 26.49 6.40
N GLY A 73 0.15 25.42 6.50
CA GLY A 73 1.59 25.43 6.28
C GLY A 73 1.97 25.84 4.86
N THR A 74 1.18 25.42 3.86
CA THR A 74 1.38 25.82 2.46
C THR A 74 1.15 27.31 2.28
N VAL A 75 0.02 27.82 2.79
CA VAL A 75 -0.30 29.25 2.69
C VAL A 75 0.74 30.10 3.45
N LEU A 76 1.06 29.73 4.68
CA LEU A 76 2.06 30.42 5.50
C LEU A 76 3.45 30.34 4.88
N GLY A 77 3.84 29.21 4.29
CA GLY A 77 5.11 29.06 3.61
C GLY A 77 5.25 29.98 2.40
N TYR A 78 4.25 30.03 1.52
CA TYR A 78 4.25 30.97 0.40
C TYR A 78 4.23 32.44 0.88
N ALA A 79 3.46 32.75 1.91
CA ALA A 79 3.43 34.09 2.50
C ALA A 79 4.82 34.48 3.05
N ALA A 80 5.47 33.58 3.77
CA ALA A 80 6.80 33.82 4.31
C ALA A 80 7.86 34.05 3.20
N VAL A 81 7.83 33.25 2.14
CA VAL A 81 8.71 33.45 0.97
C VAL A 81 8.42 34.80 0.31
N ALA A 82 7.14 35.17 0.13
CA ALA A 82 6.75 36.45 -0.48
C ALA A 82 7.19 37.65 0.38
N VAL A 83 6.95 37.60 1.69
CA VAL A 83 7.39 38.66 2.63
C VAL A 83 8.90 38.80 2.62
N THR A 84 9.66 37.71 2.64
CA THR A 84 11.11 37.74 2.55
C THR A 84 11.58 38.33 1.22
N ALA A 85 10.95 37.96 0.10
CA ALA A 85 11.29 38.50 -1.21
C ALA A 85 11.05 40.00 -1.29
N VAL A 86 9.89 40.49 -0.84
CA VAL A 86 9.55 41.91 -0.80
C VAL A 86 10.54 42.68 0.10
N SER A 87 10.87 42.13 1.28
CA SER A 87 11.83 42.72 2.20
C SER A 87 13.22 42.86 1.58
N GLN A 88 13.74 41.78 0.97
CA GLN A 88 15.06 41.80 0.32
C GLN A 88 15.11 42.80 -0.86
N TRP A 89 14.04 42.85 -1.63
CA TRP A 89 13.92 43.79 -2.74
C TRP A 89 13.80 45.26 -2.27
N TYR A 90 12.95 45.50 -1.28
CA TYR A 90 12.70 46.84 -0.72
C TYR A 90 13.97 47.43 -0.10
N MET A 91 14.75 46.59 0.61
CA MET A 91 16.03 47.03 1.19
C MET A 91 17.16 47.17 0.18
N GLY A 92 16.94 46.88 -1.11
CA GLY A 92 17.95 46.95 -2.13
C GLY A 92 19.06 45.90 -2.00
N LEU A 93 18.80 44.80 -1.27
CA LEU A 93 19.78 43.73 -1.01
C LEU A 93 19.82 42.66 -2.12
N ALA A 94 18.80 42.59 -2.97
CA ALA A 94 18.71 41.63 -4.05
C ALA A 94 17.92 42.18 -5.23
N ALA A 95 18.37 41.87 -6.45
CA ALA A 95 17.62 42.11 -7.66
C ALA A 95 16.52 41.07 -7.84
N LEU A 96 15.51 41.37 -8.64
CA LEU A 96 14.38 40.45 -8.88
C LEU A 96 14.88 39.09 -9.43
N SER A 97 15.91 39.09 -10.28
CA SER A 97 16.52 37.86 -10.79
C SER A 97 17.14 37.00 -9.69
N ASP A 98 17.69 37.62 -8.64
CA ASP A 98 18.35 36.92 -7.52
C ASP A 98 17.32 36.22 -6.65
N LEU A 99 16.16 36.86 -6.45
CA LEU A 99 15.01 36.30 -5.72
C LEU A 99 14.38 35.11 -6.47
N ILE A 100 14.20 35.27 -7.79
CA ILE A 100 13.69 34.17 -8.65
C ILE A 100 14.69 33.00 -8.66
N GLY A 101 15.99 33.29 -8.81
CA GLY A 101 17.04 32.26 -8.77
C GLY A 101 17.05 31.47 -7.45
N GLY A 102 16.95 32.19 -6.32
CA GLY A 102 16.86 31.58 -5.00
C GLY A 102 15.61 30.67 -4.81
N PHE A 103 14.45 31.16 -5.27
CA PHE A 103 13.21 30.37 -5.24
C PHE A 103 13.29 29.11 -6.09
N LEU A 104 13.77 29.22 -7.34
CA LEU A 104 13.90 28.09 -8.26
C LEU A 104 14.89 27.04 -7.73
N LEU A 105 16.01 27.46 -7.17
CA LEU A 105 17.00 26.57 -6.58
C LEU A 105 16.41 25.85 -5.35
N GLY A 106 15.79 26.55 -4.44
CA GLY A 106 15.11 25.97 -3.27
C GLY A 106 14.02 24.97 -3.68
N ALA A 107 13.20 25.32 -4.68
CA ALA A 107 12.16 24.46 -5.21
C ALA A 107 12.73 23.20 -5.90
N ALA A 108 13.85 23.33 -6.63
CA ALA A 108 14.52 22.20 -7.28
C ALA A 108 15.03 21.18 -6.25
N PHE A 109 15.73 21.62 -5.20
CA PHE A 109 16.22 20.74 -4.14
C PHE A 109 15.08 20.13 -3.31
N ALA A 110 14.04 20.90 -3.03
CA ALA A 110 12.85 20.39 -2.35
C ALA A 110 12.16 19.28 -3.17
N ASN A 111 11.96 19.48 -4.48
CA ASN A 111 11.38 18.47 -5.36
C ASN A 111 12.27 17.23 -5.50
N LEU A 112 13.59 17.40 -5.59
CA LEU A 112 14.54 16.30 -5.63
C LEU A 112 14.48 15.47 -4.34
N ALA A 113 14.45 16.15 -3.19
CA ALA A 113 14.31 15.50 -1.89
C ALA A 113 13.03 14.66 -1.77
N LEU A 114 11.92 15.17 -2.30
CA LEU A 114 10.64 14.44 -2.32
C LEU A 114 10.70 13.21 -3.24
N ARG A 115 11.25 13.36 -4.45
CA ARG A 115 11.38 12.25 -5.41
C ARG A 115 12.23 11.11 -4.87
N VAL A 116 13.39 11.42 -4.31
CA VAL A 116 14.28 10.42 -3.71
C VAL A 116 13.69 9.80 -2.45
N GLY A 117 12.89 10.58 -1.71
CA GLY A 117 12.14 10.10 -0.54
C GLY A 117 10.91 9.27 -0.86
N GLY A 118 10.58 9.05 -2.14
CA GLY A 118 9.37 8.31 -2.56
C GLY A 118 8.06 9.09 -2.32
N ILE A 119 8.14 10.40 -2.12
CA ILE A 119 6.99 11.28 -1.90
C ILE A 119 6.71 12.03 -3.22
N ASP A 120 5.51 11.87 -3.78
CA ASP A 120 5.15 12.55 -5.02
C ASP A 120 5.19 14.07 -4.87
N ALA A 121 5.86 14.73 -5.81
CA ALA A 121 6.04 16.17 -5.80
C ALA A 121 4.70 16.90 -5.97
N ILE A 122 4.48 17.92 -5.16
CA ILE A 122 3.24 18.72 -5.10
C ILE A 122 2.83 19.29 -6.47
N LEU A 123 3.80 19.70 -7.29
CA LEU A 123 3.57 20.26 -8.63
C LEU A 123 3.06 19.23 -9.63
N THR A 124 3.55 17.99 -9.58
CA THR A 124 3.07 16.92 -10.48
C THR A 124 1.64 16.53 -10.17
N SER A 125 1.23 16.54 -8.92
CA SER A 125 -0.17 16.28 -8.55
C SER A 125 -1.12 17.41 -8.98
N TRP A 126 -0.65 18.64 -9.04
CA TRP A 126 -1.43 19.82 -9.48
C TRP A 126 -1.56 19.89 -11.01
N VAL A 127 -0.45 19.66 -11.71
CA VAL A 127 -0.42 19.62 -13.18
C VAL A 127 -1.20 18.43 -13.69
N ASN A 128 -1.01 17.23 -13.12
CA ASN A 128 -1.79 16.05 -13.47
C ASN A 128 -3.28 16.23 -13.16
N ARG A 129 -3.64 16.92 -12.08
CA ARG A 129 -5.05 17.22 -11.75
C ARG A 129 -5.71 18.16 -12.76
N ARG A 130 -4.95 19.08 -13.38
CA ARG A 130 -5.45 19.95 -14.47
C ARG A 130 -5.48 19.24 -15.83
N LEU A 131 -4.51 18.39 -16.11
CA LEU A 131 -4.46 17.61 -17.36
C LEU A 131 -5.45 16.43 -17.35
N SER A 132 -5.69 15.79 -16.20
CA SER A 132 -6.73 14.76 -16.05
C SER A 132 -8.16 15.31 -16.14
N ARG A 133 -8.37 16.62 -15.96
CA ARG A 133 -9.68 17.24 -16.22
C ARG A 133 -10.04 17.31 -17.70
N ALA A 134 -9.09 17.07 -18.59
CA ALA A 134 -9.32 17.20 -20.05
C ALA A 134 -9.72 15.90 -20.76
N SER A 135 -9.69 14.73 -20.10
CA SER A 135 -10.18 13.48 -20.71
C SER A 135 -10.32 12.37 -19.67
N SER A 136 -11.48 12.12 -19.27
CA SER A 136 -12.17 10.85 -19.03
C SER A 136 -13.12 10.96 -17.84
N GLU A 137 -14.37 10.73 -18.13
CA GLU A 137 -15.47 10.53 -17.20
C GLU A 137 -15.29 9.20 -16.43
N LYS A 138 -14.17 9.07 -15.67
CA LYS A 138 -13.86 7.86 -14.92
C LYS A 138 -14.93 7.59 -13.87
N ARG A 139 -15.30 6.33 -13.75
CA ARG A 139 -16.28 5.87 -12.78
C ARG A 139 -15.76 4.68 -12.00
N ALA A 140 -16.02 4.65 -10.69
CA ALA A 140 -15.75 3.50 -9.86
C ALA A 140 -17.04 2.76 -9.51
N ALA A 141 -16.93 1.44 -9.27
CA ALA A 141 -17.93 0.66 -8.55
C ALA A 141 -17.43 0.34 -7.15
N VAL A 142 -18.30 0.34 -6.16
CA VAL A 142 -18.05 -0.19 -4.82
C VAL A 142 -18.88 -1.44 -4.62
N ILE A 143 -18.21 -2.58 -4.51
CA ILE A 143 -18.83 -3.84 -4.10
C ILE A 143 -18.65 -3.96 -2.59
N TYR A 144 -19.73 -4.00 -1.85
CA TYR A 144 -19.67 -3.95 -0.39
C TYR A 144 -20.51 -5.03 0.29
N ASN A 145 -19.99 -5.51 1.43
CA ASN A 145 -20.73 -6.41 2.31
C ASN A 145 -21.40 -5.57 3.42
N PRO A 146 -22.74 -5.48 3.43
CA PRO A 146 -23.46 -4.60 4.35
C PRO A 146 -23.24 -4.99 5.83
N THR A 147 -22.99 -6.27 6.13
CA THR A 147 -22.80 -6.75 7.51
C THR A 147 -21.47 -6.31 8.15
N LYS A 148 -20.59 -5.66 7.38
CA LYS A 148 -19.27 -5.21 7.82
C LYS A 148 -19.24 -3.73 8.20
N PHE A 149 -20.32 -3.02 8.03
CA PHE A 149 -20.41 -1.58 8.30
C PHE A 149 -21.58 -1.26 9.22
N ASP A 150 -21.31 -0.63 10.35
CA ASP A 150 -22.34 -0.13 11.26
C ASP A 150 -23.11 1.05 10.66
N ASP A 151 -22.42 1.91 9.90
CA ASP A 151 -22.99 3.06 9.19
C ASP A 151 -22.53 3.09 7.72
N LEU A 152 -23.33 2.48 6.86
CA LEU A 152 -23.11 2.50 5.42
C LEU A 152 -23.20 3.92 4.83
N SER A 153 -24.01 4.78 5.42
CA SER A 153 -24.15 6.17 4.96
C SER A 153 -22.86 6.96 5.15
N LEU A 154 -22.10 6.65 6.18
CA LEU A 154 -20.78 7.22 6.42
C LEU A 154 -19.76 6.77 5.35
N LEU A 155 -19.73 5.47 5.04
CA LEU A 155 -18.87 4.95 3.95
C LEU A 155 -19.22 5.64 2.62
N ARG A 156 -20.52 5.74 2.28
CA ARG A 156 -20.97 6.38 1.06
C ARG A 156 -20.54 7.85 0.97
N ARG A 157 -20.67 8.61 2.08
CA ARG A 157 -20.23 10.01 2.13
C ARG A 157 -18.71 10.15 1.93
N ARG A 158 -17.91 9.29 2.58
CA ARG A 158 -16.45 9.29 2.46
C ARG A 158 -16.00 8.98 1.04
N VAL A 159 -16.50 7.89 0.44
CA VAL A 159 -16.21 7.55 -0.96
C VAL A 159 -16.66 8.67 -1.90
N ALA A 160 -17.86 9.20 -1.76
CA ALA A 160 -18.37 10.26 -2.61
C ALA A 160 -17.52 11.55 -2.52
N ALA A 161 -17.02 11.88 -1.33
CA ALA A 161 -16.15 13.04 -1.14
C ALA A 161 -14.81 12.89 -1.88
N GLU A 162 -14.15 11.74 -1.72
CA GLU A 162 -12.85 11.47 -2.35
C GLU A 162 -12.99 11.28 -3.88
N VAL A 163 -14.03 10.57 -4.35
CA VAL A 163 -14.35 10.38 -5.78
C VAL A 163 -14.59 11.73 -6.47
N ARG A 164 -15.38 12.62 -5.81
CA ARG A 164 -15.61 13.97 -6.32
C ARG A 164 -14.33 14.81 -6.32
N ALA A 165 -13.52 14.71 -5.27
CA ALA A 165 -12.24 15.42 -5.18
C ALA A 165 -11.26 14.96 -6.26
N ALA A 166 -11.30 13.68 -6.64
CA ALA A 166 -10.53 13.10 -7.74
C ALA A 166 -11.08 13.48 -9.13
N GLY A 167 -12.27 14.09 -9.21
CA GLY A 167 -12.92 14.49 -10.47
C GLY A 167 -13.58 13.33 -11.22
N TRP A 168 -13.93 12.25 -10.52
CA TRP A 168 -14.60 11.09 -11.09
C TRP A 168 -16.12 11.25 -11.03
N LEU A 169 -16.82 10.46 -11.86
CA LEU A 169 -18.28 10.36 -11.85
C LEU A 169 -18.80 9.71 -10.57
N PRO A 170 -20.09 9.89 -10.25
CA PRO A 170 -20.71 9.23 -9.10
C PRO A 170 -20.54 7.71 -9.15
N THR A 171 -20.22 7.14 -8.01
CA THR A 171 -19.89 5.71 -7.83
C THR A 171 -21.12 4.81 -8.00
N VAL A 172 -20.96 3.68 -8.66
CA VAL A 172 -21.94 2.58 -8.69
C VAL A 172 -21.80 1.77 -7.39
N TRP A 173 -22.93 1.48 -6.71
CA TRP A 173 -22.92 0.70 -5.47
C TRP A 173 -23.58 -0.64 -5.69
N LEU A 174 -22.85 -1.72 -5.36
CA LEU A 174 -23.23 -3.10 -5.56
C LEU A 174 -23.12 -3.85 -4.22
N GLU A 175 -24.27 -4.28 -3.71
CA GLU A 175 -24.39 -4.94 -2.43
C GLU A 175 -24.24 -6.44 -2.58
N THR A 176 -23.42 -7.08 -1.72
CA THR A 176 -23.29 -8.54 -1.65
C THR A 176 -24.41 -9.12 -0.79
N THR A 177 -24.71 -10.40 -1.03
CA THR A 177 -25.65 -11.18 -0.22
C THR A 177 -24.93 -12.34 0.45
N PRO A 178 -25.56 -13.03 1.42
CA PRO A 178 -25.00 -14.26 2.01
C PRO A 178 -24.70 -15.35 0.95
N ASP A 179 -25.56 -15.47 -0.06
CA ASP A 179 -25.46 -16.49 -1.11
C ASP A 179 -24.50 -16.08 -2.24
N ASP A 180 -24.28 -14.77 -2.41
CA ASP A 180 -23.34 -14.21 -3.39
C ASP A 180 -22.40 -13.20 -2.74
N PRO A 181 -21.22 -13.64 -2.32
CA PRO A 181 -20.23 -12.77 -1.67
C PRO A 181 -19.56 -11.74 -2.60
N GLY A 182 -20.02 -11.62 -3.88
CA GLY A 182 -19.56 -10.58 -4.78
C GLY A 182 -19.30 -11.00 -6.23
N ARG A 183 -19.54 -12.27 -6.60
CA ARG A 183 -19.30 -12.78 -7.96
C ARG A 183 -20.15 -12.04 -9.00
N SER A 184 -21.49 -12.07 -8.85
CA SER A 184 -22.37 -11.35 -9.80
C SER A 184 -22.19 -9.85 -9.76
N MET A 185 -21.78 -9.26 -8.63
CA MET A 185 -21.47 -7.84 -8.51
C MET A 185 -20.23 -7.46 -9.32
N ALA A 186 -19.22 -8.35 -9.37
CA ALA A 186 -18.04 -8.14 -10.20
C ALA A 186 -18.42 -8.13 -11.70
N HIS A 187 -19.25 -9.08 -12.15
CA HIS A 187 -19.78 -9.09 -13.52
C HIS A 187 -20.56 -7.81 -13.85
N ARG A 188 -21.45 -7.40 -12.95
CA ARG A 188 -22.22 -6.14 -13.13
C ARG A 188 -21.33 -4.90 -13.19
N ALA A 189 -20.22 -4.89 -12.45
CA ALA A 189 -19.24 -3.80 -12.52
C ALA A 189 -18.54 -3.78 -13.87
N LEU A 190 -18.14 -4.95 -14.39
CA LEU A 190 -17.57 -5.08 -15.74
C LEU A 190 -18.54 -4.64 -16.83
N GLU A 191 -19.80 -5.08 -16.76
CA GLU A 191 -20.88 -4.70 -17.70
C GLU A 191 -21.17 -3.19 -17.66
N ALA A 192 -21.06 -2.58 -16.48
CA ALA A 192 -21.24 -1.14 -16.29
C ALA A 192 -20.08 -0.30 -16.85
N GLY A 193 -19.00 -0.93 -17.33
CA GLY A 193 -17.86 -0.26 -17.93
C GLY A 193 -17.18 0.72 -16.96
N VAL A 194 -17.03 0.35 -15.68
CA VAL A 194 -16.33 1.16 -14.70
C VAL A 194 -14.81 1.07 -14.91
N ASP A 195 -14.09 2.06 -14.42
CA ASP A 195 -12.62 2.13 -14.52
C ASP A 195 -11.90 1.57 -13.28
N LEU A 196 -12.64 1.28 -12.21
CA LEU A 196 -12.11 0.77 -10.95
C LEU A 196 -13.19 0.05 -10.16
N VAL A 197 -12.87 -1.11 -9.63
CA VAL A 197 -13.70 -1.82 -8.64
C VAL A 197 -13.07 -1.67 -7.25
N MET A 198 -13.78 -1.03 -6.32
CA MET A 198 -13.40 -0.98 -4.90
C MET A 198 -14.15 -2.06 -4.15
N VAL A 199 -13.44 -2.93 -3.45
CA VAL A 199 -14.02 -4.02 -2.67
C VAL A 199 -14.03 -3.64 -1.19
N ALA A 200 -15.22 -3.34 -0.66
CA ALA A 200 -15.45 -2.97 0.73
C ALA A 200 -16.01 -4.18 1.50
N GLY A 201 -15.13 -5.02 2.02
CA GLY A 201 -15.51 -6.28 2.65
C GLY A 201 -14.37 -6.99 3.38
N GLY A 202 -14.63 -8.22 3.77
CA GLY A 202 -13.63 -9.14 4.32
C GLY A 202 -13.01 -10.05 3.26
N ASP A 203 -12.17 -10.99 3.71
CA ASP A 203 -11.40 -11.89 2.85
C ASP A 203 -12.27 -12.70 1.88
N GLY A 204 -13.49 -13.12 2.30
CA GLY A 204 -14.43 -13.84 1.43
C GLY A 204 -14.94 -13.01 0.26
N THR A 205 -15.33 -11.75 0.51
CA THR A 205 -15.75 -10.81 -0.55
C THR A 205 -14.58 -10.51 -1.49
N VAL A 206 -13.40 -10.26 -0.92
CA VAL A 206 -12.18 -10.01 -1.72
C VAL A 206 -11.87 -11.20 -2.62
N ARG A 207 -11.92 -12.45 -2.09
CA ARG A 207 -11.71 -13.67 -2.88
C ARG A 207 -12.72 -13.78 -4.03
N ALA A 208 -14.01 -13.63 -3.74
CA ALA A 208 -15.06 -13.76 -4.72
C ALA A 208 -14.91 -12.76 -5.87
N VAL A 209 -14.72 -11.48 -5.54
CA VAL A 209 -14.56 -10.42 -6.55
C VAL A 209 -13.26 -10.58 -7.34
N SER A 210 -12.13 -10.83 -6.67
CA SER A 210 -10.85 -11.01 -7.36
C SER A 210 -10.82 -12.21 -8.28
N SER A 211 -11.52 -13.29 -7.94
CA SER A 211 -11.68 -14.47 -8.79
C SER A 211 -12.35 -14.14 -10.13
N GLU A 212 -13.38 -13.30 -10.11
CA GLU A 212 -14.11 -12.91 -11.33
C GLU A 212 -13.35 -11.84 -12.15
N LEU A 213 -12.58 -10.99 -11.49
CA LEU A 213 -11.76 -9.97 -12.17
C LEU A 213 -10.43 -10.54 -12.70
N ALA A 214 -10.06 -11.77 -12.32
CA ALA A 214 -8.82 -12.40 -12.74
C ALA A 214 -8.75 -12.57 -14.26
N GLY A 215 -7.63 -12.15 -14.87
CA GLY A 215 -7.44 -12.19 -16.33
C GLY A 215 -8.13 -11.05 -17.07
N THR A 216 -8.79 -10.12 -16.36
CA THR A 216 -9.27 -8.86 -16.93
C THR A 216 -8.28 -7.74 -16.67
N GLU A 217 -8.41 -6.63 -17.42
CA GLU A 217 -7.64 -5.41 -17.18
C GLU A 217 -8.29 -4.50 -16.12
N MET A 218 -9.36 -4.95 -15.46
CA MET A 218 -10.11 -4.17 -14.49
C MET A 218 -9.30 -4.00 -13.20
N PRO A 219 -8.91 -2.78 -12.83
CA PRO A 219 -8.25 -2.53 -11.56
C PRO A 219 -9.17 -2.80 -10.38
N MET A 220 -8.60 -3.43 -9.34
CA MET A 220 -9.28 -3.67 -8.08
C MET A 220 -8.56 -2.94 -6.93
N ALA A 221 -9.31 -2.26 -6.09
CA ALA A 221 -8.82 -1.66 -4.86
C ALA A 221 -9.54 -2.24 -3.64
N LEU A 222 -8.85 -2.28 -2.50
CA LEU A 222 -9.35 -2.85 -1.26
C LEU A 222 -9.75 -1.75 -0.28
N ILE A 223 -10.94 -1.88 0.30
CA ILE A 223 -11.41 -1.13 1.47
C ILE A 223 -11.62 -2.17 2.59
N PRO A 224 -10.59 -2.43 3.42
CA PRO A 224 -10.62 -3.53 4.38
C PRO A 224 -11.69 -3.33 5.45
N ALA A 225 -12.64 -4.28 5.55
CA ALA A 225 -13.73 -4.24 6.53
C ALA A 225 -13.90 -5.57 7.27
N GLY A 226 -13.04 -6.54 7.03
CA GLY A 226 -13.03 -7.82 7.71
C GLY A 226 -12.14 -7.85 8.96
N THR A 227 -12.10 -9.02 9.60
CA THR A 227 -11.21 -9.27 10.76
C THR A 227 -9.77 -9.60 10.31
N GLY A 228 -9.61 -10.42 9.27
CA GLY A 228 -8.31 -10.87 8.77
C GLY A 228 -7.67 -9.84 7.84
N ASN A 229 -8.40 -9.50 6.77
CA ASN A 229 -7.95 -8.61 5.71
C ASN A 229 -6.56 -9.01 5.17
N LEU A 230 -6.39 -10.31 4.92
CA LEU A 230 -5.09 -10.92 4.63
C LEU A 230 -4.42 -10.34 3.39
N LEU A 231 -5.18 -10.21 2.28
CA LEU A 231 -4.65 -9.61 1.07
C LEU A 231 -4.22 -8.16 1.31
N ALA A 232 -5.06 -7.36 1.96
CA ALA A 232 -4.75 -5.97 2.24
C ALA A 232 -3.47 -5.81 3.08
N ARG A 233 -3.30 -6.65 4.11
CA ARG A 233 -2.08 -6.64 4.96
C ARG A 233 -0.83 -7.01 4.18
N ASN A 234 -0.90 -8.07 3.35
CA ASN A 234 0.24 -8.52 2.55
C ASN A 234 0.63 -7.51 1.46
N LEU A 235 -0.32 -6.76 0.92
CA LEU A 235 -0.09 -5.69 -0.06
C LEU A 235 0.17 -4.33 0.60
N SER A 236 0.27 -4.25 1.93
CA SER A 236 0.46 -2.99 2.67
C SER A 236 -0.64 -1.94 2.41
N VAL A 237 -1.86 -2.40 2.09
CA VAL A 237 -3.02 -1.52 1.98
C VAL A 237 -3.44 -1.06 3.37
N PRO A 238 -3.65 0.25 3.60
CA PRO A 238 -4.08 0.76 4.88
C PRO A 238 -5.39 0.11 5.34
N LEU A 239 -5.48 -0.23 6.65
CA LEU A 239 -6.72 -0.73 7.24
C LEU A 239 -7.68 0.39 7.64
N ASP A 240 -7.21 1.62 7.67
CA ASP A 240 -8.05 2.80 7.82
C ASP A 240 -8.83 3.07 6.54
N THR A 241 -10.15 3.22 6.66
CA THR A 241 -11.07 3.37 5.53
C THR A 241 -10.74 4.59 4.66
N ASP A 242 -10.42 5.74 5.25
CA ASP A 242 -10.17 6.97 4.48
C ASP A 242 -8.83 6.88 3.74
N ALA A 243 -7.81 6.30 4.38
CA ALA A 243 -6.52 6.06 3.76
C ALA A 243 -6.62 5.03 2.61
N ALA A 244 -7.45 3.98 2.79
CA ALA A 244 -7.69 2.97 1.76
C ALA A 244 -8.41 3.57 0.54
N ILE A 245 -9.44 4.40 0.74
CA ILE A 245 -10.16 5.09 -0.35
C ILE A 245 -9.22 6.02 -1.11
N ARG A 246 -8.38 6.79 -0.42
CA ARG A 246 -7.37 7.64 -1.07
C ARG A 246 -6.35 6.84 -1.87
N LEU A 247 -5.88 5.72 -1.31
CA LEU A 247 -4.98 4.81 -2.03
C LEU A 247 -5.65 4.24 -3.27
N ALA A 248 -6.92 3.86 -3.21
CA ALA A 248 -7.70 3.35 -4.33
C ALA A 248 -7.76 4.34 -5.51
N LEU A 249 -7.90 5.63 -5.24
CA LEU A 249 -8.07 6.67 -6.26
C LEU A 249 -6.76 7.29 -6.75
N HIS A 250 -5.70 7.23 -5.95
CA HIS A 250 -4.45 7.95 -6.22
C HIS A 250 -3.20 7.05 -6.16
N GLY A 251 -3.37 5.77 -5.80
CA GLY A 251 -2.30 4.79 -5.71
C GLY A 251 -1.77 4.35 -7.07
N ARG A 252 -0.75 3.50 -7.02
CA ARG A 252 -0.21 2.85 -8.23
C ARG A 252 -0.85 1.48 -8.37
N LEU A 253 -1.10 1.08 -9.61
CA LEU A 253 -1.54 -0.25 -9.93
C LEU A 253 -0.35 -1.22 -9.88
N GLN A 254 -0.57 -2.37 -9.30
CA GLN A 254 0.37 -3.48 -9.26
C GLN A 254 -0.37 -4.73 -9.74
N ALA A 255 0.20 -5.42 -10.71
CA ALA A 255 -0.28 -6.74 -11.09
C ALA A 255 0.07 -7.74 -9.98
N ILE A 256 -0.89 -8.57 -9.62
CA ILE A 256 -0.71 -9.68 -8.68
C ILE A 256 -1.18 -10.98 -9.32
N ASP A 257 -0.58 -12.08 -8.91
CA ASP A 257 -0.92 -13.40 -9.41
C ASP A 257 -2.23 -13.90 -8.81
N MET A 258 -2.97 -14.67 -9.57
CA MET A 258 -4.14 -15.40 -9.15
C MET A 258 -3.88 -16.90 -9.37
N VAL A 259 -3.93 -17.68 -8.31
CA VAL A 259 -3.72 -19.12 -8.38
C VAL A 259 -5.04 -19.80 -8.72
N THR A 260 -5.03 -20.66 -9.74
CA THR A 260 -6.17 -21.48 -10.13
C THR A 260 -5.97 -22.89 -9.59
N CYS A 261 -6.93 -23.39 -8.82
CA CYS A 261 -7.02 -24.78 -8.39
C CYS A 261 -8.02 -25.51 -9.28
N THR A 262 -7.60 -26.60 -9.89
CA THR A 262 -8.49 -27.47 -10.68
C THR A 262 -8.72 -28.76 -9.92
N PHE A 263 -9.96 -29.11 -9.73
CA PHE A 263 -10.45 -30.35 -9.11
C PHE A 263 -11.24 -31.16 -10.14
N ASP A 264 -11.60 -32.38 -9.81
CA ASP A 264 -12.38 -33.24 -10.71
C ASP A 264 -13.76 -32.64 -11.05
N ASP A 265 -14.34 -31.89 -10.12
CA ASP A 265 -15.69 -31.33 -10.20
C ASP A 265 -15.71 -29.81 -10.51
N GLY A 266 -14.56 -29.20 -10.76
CA GLY A 266 -14.53 -27.78 -11.10
C GLY A 266 -13.21 -27.06 -10.90
N GLN A 267 -13.29 -25.73 -10.94
CA GLN A 267 -12.17 -24.83 -10.70
C GLN A 267 -12.52 -23.78 -9.66
N GLU A 268 -11.59 -23.52 -8.78
CA GLU A 268 -11.64 -22.41 -7.84
C GLU A 268 -10.37 -21.58 -7.94
N ARG A 269 -10.45 -20.31 -7.52
CA ARG A 269 -9.32 -19.39 -7.55
C ARG A 269 -9.06 -18.80 -6.17
N PHE A 270 -7.80 -18.58 -5.87
CA PHE A 270 -7.40 -17.86 -4.65
C PHE A 270 -6.26 -16.88 -4.93
N VAL A 271 -6.21 -15.82 -4.14
CA VAL A 271 -5.20 -14.77 -4.21
C VAL A 271 -4.32 -14.72 -2.96
N VAL A 272 -4.73 -15.41 -1.90
CA VAL A 272 -4.02 -15.46 -0.61
C VAL A 272 -3.40 -16.83 -0.41
N MET A 273 -4.19 -17.84 -0.09
CA MET A 273 -3.76 -19.21 0.13
C MET A 273 -4.93 -20.19 0.03
N ALA A 274 -4.57 -21.44 -0.23
CA ALA A 274 -5.47 -22.60 -0.16
C ALA A 274 -4.73 -23.78 0.47
N GLY A 275 -5.47 -24.69 1.10
CA GLY A 275 -4.89 -25.86 1.75
C GLY A 275 -5.77 -27.07 1.66
N MET A 276 -5.17 -28.24 1.93
CA MET A 276 -5.84 -29.52 2.06
C MET A 276 -5.39 -30.26 3.31
N GLY A 277 -6.22 -31.17 3.81
CA GLY A 277 -5.99 -31.92 5.04
C GLY A 277 -6.41 -31.12 6.27
N LEU A 278 -5.54 -30.97 7.26
CA LEU A 278 -5.86 -30.30 8.52
C LEU A 278 -6.42 -28.88 8.33
N ASP A 279 -5.89 -28.11 7.37
CA ASP A 279 -6.35 -26.75 7.10
C ASP A 279 -7.82 -26.74 6.66
N ALA A 280 -8.22 -27.63 5.77
CA ALA A 280 -9.59 -27.76 5.32
C ALA A 280 -10.54 -28.15 6.47
N GLN A 281 -10.16 -29.09 7.33
CA GLN A 281 -10.94 -29.50 8.49
C GLN A 281 -11.12 -28.38 9.52
N ILE A 282 -10.08 -27.55 9.74
CA ILE A 282 -10.18 -26.36 10.61
C ILE A 282 -11.16 -25.34 10.01
N MET A 283 -11.15 -25.17 8.71
CA MET A 283 -12.08 -24.25 8.02
C MET A 283 -13.52 -24.75 8.04
N GLU A 284 -13.77 -26.04 7.84
CA GLU A 284 -15.10 -26.68 7.92
C GLU A 284 -15.68 -26.67 9.33
N SER A 285 -14.87 -27.00 10.33
CA SER A 285 -15.29 -27.04 11.73
C SER A 285 -15.53 -25.68 12.36
N THR A 286 -15.35 -24.60 11.60
CA THR A 286 -15.43 -23.22 12.13
C THR A 286 -16.88 -22.74 12.24
N ASP A 287 -17.68 -23.40 13.04
CA ASP A 287 -18.83 -22.77 13.68
C ASP A 287 -18.36 -21.72 14.70
N SER A 288 -19.18 -20.71 14.95
CA SER A 288 -18.86 -19.43 15.60
C SER A 288 -18.09 -19.48 16.96
N GLY A 289 -18.03 -20.66 17.58
CA GLY A 289 -17.31 -20.90 18.84
C GLY A 289 -15.77 -20.98 18.68
N LEU A 290 -15.28 -21.63 17.65
CA LEU A 290 -13.85 -21.87 17.46
C LEU A 290 -13.07 -20.62 17.03
N LYS A 291 -13.74 -19.68 16.34
CA LYS A 291 -13.15 -18.35 16.02
C LYS A 291 -12.74 -17.55 17.25
N LYS A 292 -13.44 -17.74 18.39
CA LYS A 292 -13.08 -17.11 19.68
C LYS A 292 -11.89 -17.80 20.34
N VAL A 293 -11.73 -19.09 20.13
CA VAL A 293 -10.68 -19.92 20.75
C VAL A 293 -9.32 -19.72 20.08
N ILE A 294 -9.29 -19.61 18.75
CA ILE A 294 -8.05 -19.35 17.98
C ILE A 294 -7.46 -17.95 18.30
N ARG A 295 -8.26 -17.02 18.79
CA ARG A 295 -7.82 -15.68 19.22
C ARG A 295 -6.92 -15.67 20.43
N SER A 296 -6.98 -16.67 21.29
CA SER A 296 -6.14 -16.78 22.50
C SER A 296 -5.16 -17.94 22.31
N GLY A 297 -3.96 -17.64 21.80
CA GLY A 297 -2.93 -18.60 21.40
C GLY A 297 -2.57 -19.75 22.39
N ALA A 298 -3.11 -19.75 23.61
CA ALA A 298 -2.93 -20.83 24.57
C ALA A 298 -3.80 -22.09 24.29
N TYR A 299 -4.93 -21.93 23.58
CA TYR A 299 -5.84 -23.07 23.29
C TYR A 299 -5.55 -23.75 21.94
N ALA A 300 -4.77 -23.13 21.06
CA ALA A 300 -4.35 -23.74 19.80
C ALA A 300 -3.59 -25.06 20.04
N VAL A 301 -2.79 -25.14 21.09
CA VAL A 301 -2.05 -26.36 21.48
C VAL A 301 -2.98 -27.48 21.95
N ALA A 302 -4.02 -27.16 22.71
CA ALA A 302 -4.97 -28.15 23.23
C ALA A 302 -5.96 -28.66 22.15
N ALA A 303 -6.36 -27.79 21.20
CA ALA A 303 -7.18 -28.18 20.08
C ALA A 303 -6.43 -29.11 19.10
N VAL A 304 -5.14 -28.85 18.89
CA VAL A 304 -4.25 -29.70 18.06
C VAL A 304 -4.00 -31.06 18.69
N GLN A 305 -3.98 -31.17 20.03
CA GLN A 305 -3.78 -32.47 20.72
C GLN A 305 -4.89 -33.47 20.48
N ASN A 306 -6.12 -32.99 20.20
CA ASN A 306 -7.29 -33.83 19.98
C ASN A 306 -7.75 -33.94 18.50
N ALA A 307 -7.07 -33.23 17.59
CA ALA A 307 -7.45 -33.12 16.19
C ALA A 307 -6.27 -33.35 15.24
N VAL A 308 -5.31 -34.20 15.59
CA VAL A 308 -4.32 -34.63 14.61
C VAL A 308 -5.02 -35.49 13.58
N PRO A 309 -5.23 -35.01 12.34
CA PRO A 309 -5.88 -35.82 11.32
C PRO A 309 -5.01 -36.99 10.94
N ASP A 310 -5.64 -38.06 10.48
CA ASP A 310 -4.91 -39.19 9.94
C ASP A 310 -4.04 -38.75 8.75
N PRO A 311 -2.76 -39.08 8.74
CA PRO A 311 -1.89 -38.73 7.64
C PRO A 311 -2.34 -39.43 6.36
N PHE A 312 -2.43 -38.68 5.28
CA PHE A 312 -2.67 -39.19 3.93
C PHE A 312 -1.39 -39.25 3.11
N THR A 313 -1.37 -40.11 2.10
CA THR A 313 -0.27 -40.19 1.15
C THR A 313 -0.71 -39.57 -0.17
N ALA A 314 0.08 -38.70 -0.72
CA ALA A 314 -0.16 -38.09 -2.03
C ALA A 314 1.08 -38.15 -2.90
N THR A 315 0.86 -38.16 -4.19
CA THR A 315 1.91 -37.97 -5.22
C THR A 315 1.94 -36.50 -5.58
N ILE A 316 3.11 -35.88 -5.42
CA ILE A 316 3.30 -34.45 -5.67
C ILE A 316 4.23 -34.30 -6.87
N THR A 317 3.76 -33.57 -7.88
CA THR A 317 4.55 -33.17 -9.05
C THR A 317 4.65 -31.64 -9.07
N LEU A 318 5.88 -31.13 -9.16
CA LEU A 318 6.17 -29.71 -9.20
C LEU A 318 6.72 -29.36 -10.59
N ASP A 319 6.03 -28.50 -11.31
CA ASP A 319 6.35 -28.17 -12.70
C ASP A 319 6.54 -29.44 -13.55
N ASP A 320 7.72 -29.63 -14.14
CA ASP A 320 8.08 -30.81 -14.95
C ASP A 320 9.00 -31.81 -14.19
N ALA A 321 9.11 -31.67 -12.85
CA ALA A 321 9.94 -32.56 -12.04
C ALA A 321 9.31 -33.95 -11.90
N PRO A 322 10.09 -34.99 -11.63
CA PRO A 322 9.56 -36.32 -11.34
C PRO A 322 8.62 -36.31 -10.15
N PRO A 323 7.52 -37.09 -10.19
CA PRO A 323 6.58 -37.19 -9.09
C PRO A 323 7.25 -37.77 -7.83
N VAL A 324 6.88 -37.24 -6.67
CA VAL A 324 7.41 -37.65 -5.38
C VAL A 324 6.26 -38.08 -4.48
N HIS A 325 6.30 -39.31 -3.95
CA HIS A 325 5.32 -39.75 -2.95
C HIS A 325 5.66 -39.19 -1.58
N ARG A 326 4.69 -38.58 -0.94
CA ARG A 326 4.82 -37.99 0.40
C ARG A 326 3.64 -38.39 1.29
N ARG A 327 3.95 -38.78 2.51
CA ARG A 327 2.96 -38.95 3.57
C ARG A 327 2.92 -37.66 4.38
N MET A 328 1.73 -37.03 4.49
CA MET A 328 1.57 -35.73 5.11
C MET A 328 0.20 -35.63 5.81
N VAL A 329 0.03 -34.66 6.65
CA VAL A 329 -1.26 -34.30 7.28
C VAL A 329 -1.84 -33.00 6.72
N MET A 330 -1.00 -32.21 6.04
CA MET A 330 -1.41 -30.93 5.48
C MET A 330 -0.53 -30.56 4.30
N ALA A 331 -1.13 -30.06 3.24
CA ALA A 331 -0.48 -29.31 2.19
C ALA A 331 -1.11 -27.91 2.10
N LEU A 332 -0.30 -26.87 2.15
CA LEU A 332 -0.76 -25.49 2.09
C LEU A 332 -0.04 -24.77 0.94
N MET A 333 -0.80 -24.13 0.09
CA MET A 333 -0.31 -23.36 -1.05
C MET A 333 -0.54 -21.88 -0.78
N GLY A 334 0.51 -21.09 -0.86
CA GLY A 334 0.48 -19.65 -0.59
C GLY A 334 0.92 -18.82 -1.79
N ASN A 335 0.17 -17.76 -2.06
CA ASN A 335 0.53 -16.70 -2.99
C ASN A 335 1.07 -15.47 -2.24
N VAL A 336 0.85 -15.40 -0.92
CA VAL A 336 1.31 -14.34 -0.03
C VAL A 336 1.94 -14.92 1.23
N GLY A 337 2.81 -14.14 1.87
CA GLY A 337 3.70 -14.63 2.93
C GLY A 337 3.07 -14.76 4.30
N THR A 338 2.13 -13.87 4.66
CA THR A 338 1.66 -13.74 6.05
C THR A 338 0.19 -14.07 6.22
N ILE A 339 -0.14 -14.64 7.39
CA ILE A 339 -1.49 -14.91 7.85
C ILE A 339 -1.89 -13.97 8.99
N THR A 340 -3.07 -14.21 9.56
CA THR A 340 -3.61 -13.43 10.68
C THR A 340 -2.62 -13.35 11.84
N GLY A 341 -2.51 -12.16 12.45
CA GLY A 341 -1.58 -11.92 13.55
C GLY A 341 -0.13 -11.62 13.13
N GLY A 342 0.12 -11.47 11.81
CA GLY A 342 1.46 -11.15 11.30
C GLY A 342 2.42 -12.34 11.30
N MET A 343 1.91 -13.57 11.48
CA MET A 343 2.71 -14.79 11.37
C MET A 343 3.08 -15.04 9.92
N THR A 344 4.35 -15.30 9.65
CA THR A 344 4.88 -15.57 8.32
C THR A 344 4.95 -17.08 8.10
N LEU A 345 4.15 -17.61 7.18
CA LEU A 345 4.20 -19.02 6.77
C LEU A 345 5.10 -19.21 5.55
N PHE A 346 5.08 -18.28 4.61
CA PHE A 346 5.86 -18.33 3.40
C PHE A 346 6.79 -17.10 3.33
N PRO A 347 8.00 -17.18 3.93
CA PRO A 347 8.89 -16.02 4.02
C PRO A 347 9.35 -15.46 2.68
N ARG A 348 9.26 -16.26 1.62
CA ARG A 348 9.73 -15.93 0.26
C ARG A 348 8.59 -15.66 -0.71
N ALA A 349 7.32 -15.79 -0.29
CA ALA A 349 6.17 -15.58 -1.16
C ALA A 349 6.06 -14.12 -1.60
N THR A 350 5.87 -13.95 -2.89
CA THR A 350 5.70 -12.66 -3.55
C THR A 350 4.52 -12.76 -4.51
N PRO A 351 3.45 -12.00 -4.31
CA PRO A 351 2.21 -12.17 -5.07
C PRO A 351 2.27 -11.70 -6.53
N SER A 352 3.47 -11.59 -7.11
CA SER A 352 3.68 -11.08 -8.48
C SER A 352 4.89 -11.73 -9.18
N ASP A 353 5.32 -12.93 -8.74
CA ASP A 353 6.49 -13.60 -9.32
C ASP A 353 6.14 -14.84 -10.16
N GLY A 354 4.83 -15.12 -10.32
CA GLY A 354 4.33 -16.26 -11.10
C GLY A 354 4.57 -17.62 -10.43
N LEU A 355 4.83 -17.64 -9.12
CA LEU A 355 5.10 -18.86 -8.36
C LEU A 355 4.11 -19.06 -7.23
N VAL A 356 3.86 -20.30 -6.88
CA VAL A 356 3.12 -20.74 -5.69
C VAL A 356 4.11 -21.30 -4.69
N ASP A 357 4.05 -20.83 -3.47
CA ASP A 357 4.80 -21.40 -2.35
C ASP A 357 4.03 -22.59 -1.76
N LEU A 358 4.65 -23.75 -1.67
CA LEU A 358 4.06 -24.99 -1.15
C LEU A 358 4.71 -25.35 0.17
N LEU A 359 3.89 -25.52 1.21
CA LEU A 359 4.25 -26.02 2.53
C LEU A 359 3.65 -27.41 2.70
N LEU A 360 4.50 -28.41 2.91
CA LEU A 360 4.08 -29.76 3.24
C LEU A 360 4.42 -30.05 4.70
N ALA A 361 3.42 -30.43 5.48
CA ALA A 361 3.58 -30.74 6.88
C ALA A 361 3.35 -32.23 7.14
N SER A 362 4.35 -32.89 7.74
CA SER A 362 4.32 -34.31 8.10
C SER A 362 4.79 -34.53 9.54
N PRO A 363 4.24 -33.81 10.54
CA PRO A 363 4.69 -33.94 11.91
C PRO A 363 4.35 -35.33 12.45
N GLY A 364 5.38 -36.05 12.91
CA GLY A 364 5.23 -37.39 13.46
C GLY A 364 4.78 -37.42 14.91
N LYS A 365 4.93 -36.33 15.65
CA LYS A 365 4.63 -36.23 17.08
C LYS A 365 4.04 -34.87 17.45
N VAL A 366 3.30 -34.84 18.55
CA VAL A 366 2.71 -33.58 19.10
C VAL A 366 3.75 -32.49 19.37
N VAL A 367 4.97 -32.89 19.76
CA VAL A 367 6.10 -31.99 20.00
C VAL A 367 6.51 -31.23 18.73
N ASP A 368 6.35 -31.85 17.56
CA ASP A 368 6.69 -31.22 16.27
C ASP A 368 5.72 -30.06 15.95
N TRP A 369 4.46 -30.20 16.36
CA TRP A 369 3.45 -29.12 16.24
C TRP A 369 3.77 -27.94 17.16
N ALA A 370 4.17 -28.20 18.42
CA ALA A 370 4.58 -27.16 19.36
C ALA A 370 5.85 -26.42 18.85
N ARG A 371 6.80 -27.18 18.26
CA ARG A 371 8.00 -26.63 17.64
C ARG A 371 7.64 -25.78 16.43
N LEU A 372 6.72 -26.23 15.56
CA LEU A 372 6.22 -25.44 14.45
C LEU A 372 5.63 -24.10 14.92
N GLY A 373 4.74 -24.11 15.90
CA GLY A 373 4.16 -22.89 16.45
C GLY A 373 5.23 -21.91 16.95
N ALA A 374 6.26 -22.42 17.64
CA ALA A 374 7.39 -21.62 18.12
C ALA A 374 8.26 -21.08 16.96
N GLN A 375 8.53 -21.87 15.93
CA GLN A 375 9.34 -21.46 14.76
C GLN A 375 8.62 -20.41 13.91
N ILE A 376 7.30 -20.54 13.69
CA ILE A 376 6.48 -19.53 13.03
C ILE A 376 6.53 -18.20 13.80
N LEU A 377 6.48 -18.25 15.14
CA LEU A 377 6.54 -17.06 15.99
C LEU A 377 7.94 -16.42 15.99
N THR A 378 9.01 -17.22 15.93
CA THR A 378 10.41 -16.74 16.00
C THR A 378 11.04 -16.47 14.63
N ARG A 379 10.31 -16.71 13.53
CA ARG A 379 10.81 -16.57 12.14
C ARG A 379 12.06 -17.40 11.84
N GLN A 380 12.23 -18.52 12.52
CA GLN A 380 13.33 -19.47 12.26
C GLN A 380 12.96 -20.43 11.14
N GLU A 381 13.99 -21.05 10.51
CA GLU A 381 13.79 -22.09 9.51
C GLU A 381 13.02 -23.28 10.09
N MET A 382 12.03 -23.76 9.34
CA MET A 382 11.09 -24.78 9.81
C MET A 382 11.65 -26.18 9.59
N GLU A 383 12.27 -26.77 10.61
CA GLU A 383 12.71 -28.17 10.58
C GLU A 383 11.48 -29.12 10.61
N GLY A 384 11.44 -30.09 9.72
CA GLY A 384 10.32 -31.03 9.58
C GLY A 384 9.22 -30.61 8.60
N PHE A 385 9.40 -29.46 7.92
CA PHE A 385 8.52 -28.97 6.86
C PHE A 385 9.31 -28.82 5.56
N THR A 386 8.65 -29.20 4.46
CA THR A 386 9.19 -28.95 3.14
C THR A 386 8.54 -27.68 2.58
N LEU A 387 9.35 -26.62 2.45
CA LEU A 387 8.97 -25.40 1.73
C LEU A 387 9.58 -25.46 0.35
N THR A 388 8.74 -25.36 -0.68
CA THR A 388 9.18 -25.35 -2.08
C THR A 388 8.33 -24.36 -2.87
N ARG A 389 8.76 -24.06 -4.09
CA ARG A 389 8.09 -23.12 -4.99
C ARG A 389 7.98 -23.73 -6.37
N ALA A 390 6.87 -23.51 -7.04
CA ALA A 390 6.62 -23.99 -8.38
C ALA A 390 5.62 -23.08 -9.11
N ARG A 391 5.61 -23.14 -10.42
CA ARG A 391 4.55 -22.50 -11.25
C ARG A 391 3.30 -23.35 -11.28
N LYS A 392 3.47 -24.66 -11.21
CA LYS A 392 2.39 -25.66 -11.25
C LYS A 392 2.64 -26.71 -10.18
N VAL A 393 1.62 -26.98 -9.39
CA VAL A 393 1.62 -28.04 -8.37
C VAL A 393 0.49 -28.99 -8.70
N LEU A 394 0.82 -30.28 -8.88
CA LEU A 394 -0.16 -31.37 -9.01
C LEU A 394 -0.07 -32.22 -7.76
N ILE A 395 -1.19 -32.50 -7.14
CA ILE A 395 -1.31 -33.36 -5.96
C ILE A 395 -2.40 -34.41 -6.25
N GLU A 396 -1.98 -35.69 -6.25
CA GLU A 396 -2.84 -36.86 -6.53
C GLU A 396 -2.84 -37.85 -5.37
#